data_6689cac0cdf50066ef1eab15969c7db2
#
_entry.id   6689cac0cdf50066ef1eab15969c7db2
#
_cell.length_a   1.000
_cell.length_b   1.000
_cell.length_c   1.000
_cell.angle_alpha   90.00
_cell.angle_beta   90.00
_cell.angle_gamma   90.00
#
_symmetry.space_group_name_H-M   'P 1'
#
loop_
_entity.id
_entity.type
_entity.pdbx_description
1 polymer ?
#
loop_
_entity_poly.entity_id
_entity_poly.type
_entity_poly.pdbx_seq_one_letter_code
_entity_poly.pdbx_strand_id
1 'polypeptide(L)'
;MAKKTVRIIVLGDLMVSPSGDPRGLGWLGRVLSRSFSDELNIEVIALPVPGETTASLGERWWPELERRMAGADELRLVVALGNTDPAAGISISRSRLNLATILDEARKRQIEPFVVGPVPSRFEDQNPEIEHLAWGFEDVANRRQIPFVDCFKPLVEHEDWRNEMAESSNGVPGQVGYGLIAWLVLNRGWNEWLGLAES
;
A
#
# COMPACT_ATOMS: atom_id res chain seq x y z
N MET A 1 26.14 18.97 -3.89
CA MET A 1 25.14 18.88 -4.96
C MET A 1 23.76 18.91 -4.33
N ALA A 2 22.75 19.45 -5.00
CA ALA A 2 21.38 19.34 -4.49
C ALA A 2 20.94 17.87 -4.51
N LYS A 3 20.23 17.42 -3.47
CA LYS A 3 19.66 16.07 -3.43
C LYS A 3 18.56 15.95 -4.48
N LYS A 4 18.45 14.77 -5.12
CA LYS A 4 17.34 14.46 -6.03
C LYS A 4 16.06 14.32 -5.22
N THR A 5 15.01 15.03 -5.58
CA THR A 5 13.70 14.94 -4.90
C THR A 5 12.86 13.83 -5.52
N VAL A 6 12.64 12.77 -4.73
CA VAL A 6 11.73 11.67 -5.05
C VAL A 6 10.44 11.85 -4.27
N ARG A 7 9.34 12.08 -4.97
CA ARG A 7 8.03 12.22 -4.34
C ARG A 7 7.21 10.96 -4.50
N ILE A 8 6.81 10.39 -3.37
CA ILE A 8 6.03 9.16 -3.27
C ILE A 8 4.59 9.54 -2.92
N ILE A 9 3.65 9.21 -3.78
CA ILE A 9 2.22 9.35 -3.51
C ILE A 9 1.70 7.98 -3.09
N VAL A 10 1.10 7.91 -1.90
CA VAL A 10 0.56 6.68 -1.33
C VAL A 10 -0.95 6.76 -1.35
N LEU A 11 -1.59 5.93 -2.15
CA LEU A 11 -3.03 5.86 -2.33
C LEU A 11 -3.57 4.54 -1.80
N GLY A 12 -4.72 4.58 -1.20
CA GLY A 12 -5.40 3.40 -0.71
C GLY A 12 -6.47 3.72 0.34
N ASP A 13 -6.84 2.71 1.09
CA ASP A 13 -7.89 2.80 2.10
C ASP A 13 -7.40 3.37 3.45
N LEU A 14 -8.20 3.16 4.50
CA LEU A 14 -7.93 3.66 5.85
C LEU A 14 -6.59 3.16 6.42
N MET A 15 -6.08 1.99 5.98
CA MET A 15 -4.78 1.45 6.40
C MET A 15 -3.59 2.35 6.03
N VAL A 16 -3.75 3.25 5.06
CA VAL A 16 -2.72 4.22 4.70
C VAL A 16 -2.60 5.33 5.76
N SER A 17 -3.68 5.60 6.49
CA SER A 17 -3.64 6.54 7.62
C SER A 17 -3.07 5.86 8.88
N PRO A 18 -2.53 6.64 9.84
CA PRO A 18 -2.08 6.09 11.11
C PRO A 18 -3.24 5.85 12.11
N SER A 19 -4.47 5.78 11.63
CA SER A 19 -5.65 5.57 12.48
C SER A 19 -5.51 4.30 13.32
N GLY A 20 -5.82 4.35 14.60
CA GLY A 20 -5.64 3.23 15.53
C GLY A 20 -4.25 3.10 16.14
N ASP A 21 -3.24 3.78 15.60
CA ASP A 21 -1.89 3.78 16.17
C ASP A 21 -1.72 4.91 17.19
N PRO A 22 -1.51 4.61 18.49
CA PRO A 22 -1.35 5.64 19.52
C PRO A 22 -0.10 6.53 19.31
N ARG A 23 0.86 6.10 18.49
CA ARG A 23 2.03 6.89 18.11
C ARG A 23 1.82 7.75 16.86
N GLY A 24 0.70 7.58 16.17
CA GLY A 24 0.39 8.32 14.94
C GLY A 24 1.32 8.05 13.76
N LEU A 25 2.04 6.92 13.74
CA LEU A 25 2.99 6.58 12.69
C LEU A 25 2.37 5.73 11.57
N GLY A 26 1.43 4.85 11.92
CA GLY A 26 0.97 3.81 11.01
C GLY A 26 2.13 2.94 10.49
N TRP A 27 1.91 2.15 9.46
CA TRP A 27 2.99 1.41 8.81
C TRP A 27 3.92 2.34 8.00
N LEU A 28 3.34 3.34 7.34
CA LEU A 28 4.07 4.25 6.46
C LEU A 28 5.11 5.08 7.22
N GLY A 29 4.74 5.68 8.35
CA GLY A 29 5.68 6.43 9.19
C GLY A 29 6.84 5.58 9.70
N ARG A 30 6.58 4.30 10.02
CA ARG A 30 7.62 3.35 10.43
C ARG A 30 8.57 2.99 9.28
N VAL A 31 8.04 2.81 8.08
CA VAL A 31 8.84 2.57 6.87
C VAL A 31 9.72 3.79 6.59
N LEU A 32 9.13 4.99 6.59
CA LEU A 32 9.85 6.23 6.29
C LEU A 32 10.95 6.55 7.29
N SER A 33 10.75 6.24 8.57
CA SER A 33 11.79 6.43 9.59
C SER A 33 13.05 5.59 9.34
N ARG A 34 12.97 4.60 8.46
CA ARG A 34 14.07 3.73 8.04
C ARG A 34 14.48 3.91 6.58
N SER A 35 13.79 4.80 5.85
CA SER A 35 14.06 5.11 4.44
C SER A 35 14.94 6.36 4.36
N PHE A 36 16.21 6.17 4.64
CA PHE A 36 17.17 7.26 4.73
C PHE A 36 18.16 7.23 3.56
N SER A 37 18.48 8.39 3.01
CA SER A 37 19.51 8.55 1.96
C SER A 37 20.19 9.92 2.05
N ASP A 38 21.49 9.93 1.85
CA ASP A 38 22.25 11.18 1.72
C ASP A 38 22.11 11.82 0.33
N GLU A 39 21.68 11.05 -0.66
CA GLU A 39 21.55 11.47 -2.07
C GLU A 39 20.13 11.90 -2.44
N LEU A 40 19.13 11.36 -1.74
CA LEU A 40 17.71 11.58 -2.03
C LEU A 40 17.06 12.49 -0.98
N ASN A 41 16.20 13.39 -1.44
CA ASN A 41 15.18 14.03 -0.65
C ASN A 41 13.86 13.28 -0.89
N ILE A 42 13.45 12.45 0.09
CA ILE A 42 12.25 11.62 -0.02
C ILE A 42 11.07 12.39 0.57
N GLU A 43 10.12 12.75 -0.28
CA GLU A 43 8.86 13.39 0.10
C GLU A 43 7.71 12.41 -0.05
N VAL A 44 6.87 12.28 0.98
CA VAL A 44 5.76 11.34 0.96
C VAL A 44 4.44 12.04 1.23
N ILE A 45 3.44 11.75 0.41
CA ILE A 45 2.09 12.28 0.54
C ILE A 45 1.12 11.09 0.60
N ALA A 46 0.55 10.88 1.79
CA ALA A 46 -0.45 9.84 2.01
C ALA A 46 -1.86 10.39 1.78
N LEU A 47 -2.65 9.67 1.00
CA LEU A 47 -3.99 10.06 0.59
C LEU A 47 -4.98 8.91 0.85
N PRO A 48 -5.26 8.58 2.12
CA PRO A 48 -6.21 7.54 2.47
C PRO A 48 -7.64 7.95 2.15
N VAL A 49 -8.44 7.00 1.65
CA VAL A 49 -9.89 7.14 1.54
C VAL A 49 -10.54 5.92 2.19
N PRO A 50 -11.26 6.10 3.31
CA PRO A 50 -11.93 4.98 3.98
C PRO A 50 -12.85 4.23 3.03
N GLY A 51 -12.73 2.90 2.99
CA GLY A 51 -13.53 2.06 2.11
C GLY A 51 -13.15 2.15 0.62
N GLU A 52 -11.93 2.56 0.31
CA GLU A 52 -11.44 2.64 -1.07
C GLU A 52 -11.55 1.29 -1.76
N THR A 53 -12.11 1.32 -2.97
CA THR A 53 -12.16 0.17 -3.89
C THR A 53 -11.18 0.37 -5.03
N THR A 54 -10.88 -0.70 -5.77
CA THR A 54 -10.08 -0.59 -7.01
C THR A 54 -10.77 0.31 -8.04
N ALA A 55 -12.10 0.35 -8.06
CA ALA A 55 -12.87 1.18 -8.99
C ALA A 55 -12.75 2.66 -8.64
N SER A 56 -12.99 3.04 -7.38
CA SER A 56 -12.88 4.43 -6.93
C SER A 56 -11.44 4.95 -7.03
N LEU A 57 -10.45 4.11 -6.70
CA LEU A 57 -9.06 4.45 -6.90
C LEU A 57 -8.74 4.72 -8.36
N GLY A 58 -9.27 3.90 -9.30
CA GLY A 58 -9.09 4.07 -10.73
C GLY A 58 -9.53 5.44 -11.25
N GLU A 59 -10.57 6.01 -10.63
CA GLU A 59 -11.11 7.34 -11.01
C GLU A 59 -10.24 8.49 -10.47
N ARG A 60 -9.66 8.33 -9.26
CA ARG A 60 -8.99 9.45 -8.58
C ARG A 60 -7.46 9.43 -8.64
N TRP A 61 -6.82 8.29 -8.87
CA TRP A 61 -5.36 8.17 -8.72
C TRP A 61 -4.58 9.21 -9.54
N TRP A 62 -4.94 9.39 -10.82
CA TRP A 62 -4.24 10.32 -11.68
C TRP A 62 -4.51 11.80 -11.30
N PRO A 63 -5.76 12.27 -11.13
CA PRO A 63 -6.03 13.62 -10.66
C PRO A 63 -5.33 13.98 -9.35
N GLU A 64 -5.17 13.02 -8.44
CA GLU A 64 -4.45 13.25 -7.18
C GLU A 64 -2.94 13.39 -7.39
N LEU A 65 -2.35 12.57 -8.24
CA LEU A 65 -0.93 12.68 -8.58
C LEU A 65 -0.64 13.98 -9.33
N GLU A 66 -1.40 14.26 -10.37
CA GLU A 66 -1.18 15.39 -11.29
C GLU A 66 -1.04 16.71 -10.53
N ARG A 67 -1.85 16.93 -9.52
CA ARG A 67 -1.79 18.13 -8.67
C ARG A 67 -0.53 18.22 -7.83
N ARG A 68 0.24 17.15 -7.69
CA ARG A 68 1.40 17.04 -6.79
C ARG A 68 2.71 16.78 -7.52
N MET A 69 2.72 16.91 -8.84
CA MET A 69 3.90 16.65 -9.66
C MET A 69 4.97 17.74 -9.54
N ALA A 70 4.54 19.00 -9.42
CA ALA A 70 5.45 20.14 -9.49
C ALA A 70 6.52 20.09 -8.39
N GLY A 71 7.77 20.30 -8.78
CA GLY A 71 8.92 20.39 -7.87
C GLY A 71 9.53 19.03 -7.45
N ALA A 72 9.08 17.91 -8.01
CA ALA A 72 9.72 16.61 -7.86
C ALA A 72 10.58 16.30 -9.10
N ASP A 73 11.75 15.71 -8.89
CA ASP A 73 12.60 15.19 -9.97
C ASP A 73 12.11 13.81 -10.42
N GLU A 74 11.48 13.07 -9.52
CA GLU A 74 10.93 11.75 -9.77
C GLU A 74 9.63 11.55 -8.99
N LEU A 75 8.64 10.93 -9.64
CA LEU A 75 7.38 10.52 -9.02
C LEU A 75 7.32 9.02 -8.85
N ARG A 76 6.81 8.58 -7.71
CA ARG A 76 6.55 7.18 -7.42
C ARG A 76 5.15 7.00 -6.85
N LEU A 77 4.54 5.85 -7.12
CA LEU A 77 3.18 5.53 -6.70
C LEU A 77 3.18 4.29 -5.81
N VAL A 78 2.65 4.40 -4.61
CA VAL A 78 2.30 3.24 -3.77
C VAL A 78 0.79 3.05 -3.83
N VAL A 79 0.37 1.85 -4.22
CA VAL A 79 -1.02 1.41 -4.17
C VAL A 79 -1.17 0.45 -2.99
N ALA A 80 -1.90 0.89 -1.96
CA ALA A 80 -2.14 0.13 -0.73
C ALA A 80 -3.65 -0.05 -0.53
N LEU A 81 -4.27 -0.83 -1.43
CA LEU A 81 -5.69 -1.14 -1.37
C LEU A 81 -5.98 -2.15 -0.27
N GLY A 82 -7.07 -1.90 0.44
CA GLY A 82 -7.59 -2.80 1.45
C GLY A 82 -8.41 -3.96 0.88
N ASN A 83 -9.31 -4.45 1.69
CA ASN A 83 -10.15 -5.62 1.43
C ASN A 83 -11.61 -5.25 1.07
N THR A 84 -11.85 -4.03 0.57
CA THR A 84 -13.20 -3.49 0.38
C THR A 84 -13.89 -4.03 -0.88
N ASP A 85 -13.14 -4.40 -1.92
CA ASP A 85 -13.71 -4.82 -3.20
C ASP A 85 -14.75 -5.95 -3.07
N PRO A 86 -14.49 -7.07 -2.36
CA PRO A 86 -15.48 -8.13 -2.19
C PRO A 86 -16.74 -7.62 -1.48
N ALA A 87 -16.60 -6.86 -0.42
CA ALA A 87 -17.73 -6.32 0.33
C ALA A 87 -18.56 -5.32 -0.50
N ALA A 88 -17.94 -4.65 -1.47
CA ALA A 88 -18.59 -3.76 -2.43
C ALA A 88 -19.19 -4.52 -3.63
N GLY A 89 -19.12 -5.85 -3.67
CA GLY A 89 -19.62 -6.67 -4.77
C GLY A 89 -18.79 -6.60 -6.05
N ILE A 90 -17.54 -6.15 -5.97
CA ILE A 90 -16.63 -6.11 -7.11
C ILE A 90 -15.98 -7.48 -7.27
N SER A 91 -16.18 -8.10 -8.43
CA SER A 91 -15.60 -9.41 -8.71
C SER A 91 -14.07 -9.36 -8.76
N ILE A 92 -13.40 -10.44 -8.38
CA ILE A 92 -11.93 -10.57 -8.44
C ILE A 92 -11.39 -10.22 -9.83
N SER A 93 -12.05 -10.66 -10.90
CA SER A 93 -11.65 -10.33 -12.26
C SER A 93 -11.70 -8.83 -12.53
N ARG A 94 -12.69 -8.13 -11.99
CA ARG A 94 -12.81 -6.68 -12.15
C ARG A 94 -11.77 -5.96 -11.29
N SER A 95 -11.55 -6.39 -10.06
CA SER A 95 -10.51 -5.84 -9.19
C SER A 95 -9.12 -5.95 -9.85
N ARG A 96 -8.81 -7.11 -10.41
CA ARG A 96 -7.57 -7.36 -11.16
C ARG A 96 -7.42 -6.42 -12.36
N LEU A 97 -8.48 -6.25 -13.15
CA LEU A 97 -8.47 -5.34 -14.29
C LEU A 97 -8.26 -3.89 -13.88
N ASN A 98 -8.96 -3.44 -12.83
CA ASN A 98 -8.82 -2.08 -12.32
C ASN A 98 -7.39 -1.82 -11.85
N LEU A 99 -6.80 -2.69 -11.02
CA LEU A 99 -5.42 -2.56 -10.58
C LEU A 99 -4.46 -2.58 -11.77
N ALA A 100 -4.62 -3.53 -12.70
CA ALA A 100 -3.79 -3.63 -13.88
C ALA A 100 -3.79 -2.32 -14.70
N THR A 101 -4.95 -1.72 -14.87
CA THR A 101 -5.11 -0.45 -15.60
C THR A 101 -4.33 0.67 -14.90
N ILE A 102 -4.45 0.80 -13.58
CA ILE A 102 -3.71 1.82 -12.79
C ILE A 102 -2.20 1.64 -12.96
N LEU A 103 -1.70 0.41 -12.81
CA LEU A 103 -0.27 0.10 -12.88
C LEU A 103 0.30 0.35 -14.29
N ASP A 104 -0.44 -0.06 -15.33
CA ASP A 104 -0.03 0.15 -16.72
C ASP A 104 0.00 1.64 -17.09
N GLU A 105 -1.01 2.39 -16.66
CA GLU A 105 -1.08 3.82 -16.90
C GLU A 105 -0.02 4.61 -16.10
N ALA A 106 0.32 4.17 -14.88
CA ALA A 106 1.42 4.75 -14.11
C ALA A 106 2.75 4.59 -14.87
N ARG A 107 3.07 3.39 -15.33
CA ARG A 107 4.30 3.14 -16.10
C ARG A 107 4.37 3.90 -17.41
N LYS A 108 3.28 4.02 -18.15
CA LYS A 108 3.22 4.87 -19.35
C LYS A 108 3.62 6.33 -19.07
N ARG A 109 3.38 6.80 -17.85
CA ARG A 109 3.74 8.13 -17.38
C ARG A 109 5.09 8.19 -16.68
N GLN A 110 5.89 7.11 -16.78
CA GLN A 110 7.21 7.00 -16.14
C GLN A 110 7.15 7.13 -14.61
N ILE A 111 6.04 6.69 -14.01
CA ILE A 111 5.83 6.62 -12.57
C ILE A 111 6.00 5.16 -12.15
N GLU A 112 7.00 4.90 -11.29
CA GLU A 112 7.27 3.53 -10.82
C GLU A 112 6.32 3.15 -9.68
N PRO A 113 5.48 2.11 -9.88
CA PRO A 113 4.53 1.67 -8.87
C PRO A 113 5.13 0.65 -7.90
N PHE A 114 4.56 0.61 -6.71
CA PHE A 114 4.77 -0.38 -5.66
C PHE A 114 3.41 -0.77 -5.07
N VAL A 115 3.16 -2.05 -4.83
CA VAL A 115 1.86 -2.52 -4.34
C VAL A 115 1.99 -3.14 -2.97
N VAL A 116 1.20 -2.65 -2.03
CA VAL A 116 1.00 -3.27 -0.70
C VAL A 116 -0.34 -3.99 -0.73
N GLY A 117 -0.31 -5.30 -0.54
CA GLY A 117 -1.49 -6.15 -0.63
C GLY A 117 -2.48 -5.95 0.52
N PRO A 118 -3.72 -6.43 0.35
CA PRO A 118 -4.73 -6.36 1.39
C PRO A 118 -4.34 -7.17 2.63
N VAL A 119 -4.84 -6.73 3.76
CA VAL A 119 -4.63 -7.38 5.06
C VAL A 119 -5.86 -8.23 5.43
N PRO A 120 -5.71 -9.24 6.33
CA PRO A 120 -6.84 -10.02 6.82
C PRO A 120 -7.83 -9.16 7.60
N SER A 121 -9.12 -9.46 7.42
CA SER A 121 -10.20 -8.89 8.21
C SER A 121 -10.25 -9.51 9.61
N ARG A 122 -10.81 -8.75 10.57
CA ARG A 122 -11.22 -9.30 11.89
C ARG A 122 -12.37 -10.31 11.78
N PHE A 123 -13.11 -10.28 10.68
CA PHE A 123 -14.20 -11.21 10.40
C PHE A 123 -13.67 -12.39 9.60
N GLU A 124 -13.53 -13.53 10.25
CA GLU A 124 -12.90 -14.72 9.65
C GLU A 124 -13.62 -15.22 8.40
N ASP A 125 -14.93 -15.07 8.34
CA ASP A 125 -15.78 -15.46 7.21
C ASP A 125 -15.47 -14.67 5.92
N GLN A 126 -14.86 -13.47 6.01
CA GLN A 126 -14.46 -12.66 4.89
C GLN A 126 -13.07 -13.04 4.33
N ASN A 127 -12.24 -13.68 5.15
CA ASN A 127 -10.84 -13.93 4.82
C ASN A 127 -10.63 -14.80 3.57
N PRO A 128 -11.45 -15.81 3.23
CA PRO A 128 -11.29 -16.56 1.99
C PRO A 128 -11.40 -15.68 0.73
N GLU A 129 -12.31 -14.71 0.71
CA GLU A 129 -12.45 -13.80 -0.43
C GLU A 129 -11.31 -12.78 -0.49
N ILE A 130 -10.82 -12.32 0.67
CA ILE A 130 -9.68 -11.42 0.77
C ILE A 130 -8.39 -12.12 0.32
N GLU A 131 -8.22 -13.40 0.65
CA GLU A 131 -7.09 -14.20 0.18
C GLU A 131 -7.08 -14.31 -1.36
N HIS A 132 -8.24 -14.59 -1.95
CA HIS A 132 -8.36 -14.60 -3.41
C HIS A 132 -8.06 -13.23 -4.03
N LEU A 133 -8.48 -12.14 -3.40
CA LEU A 133 -8.18 -10.79 -3.84
C LEU A 133 -6.67 -10.52 -3.78
N ALA A 134 -6.02 -10.87 -2.66
CA ALA A 134 -4.58 -10.72 -2.47
C ALA A 134 -3.79 -11.48 -3.54
N TRP A 135 -4.15 -12.74 -3.77
CA TRP A 135 -3.55 -13.54 -4.84
C TRP A 135 -3.77 -12.91 -6.22
N GLY A 136 -4.97 -12.38 -6.47
CA GLY A 136 -5.27 -11.69 -7.74
C GLY A 136 -4.41 -10.45 -7.97
N PHE A 137 -4.15 -9.68 -6.92
CA PHE A 137 -3.28 -8.50 -6.99
C PHE A 137 -1.82 -8.88 -7.15
N GLU A 138 -1.37 -9.92 -6.45
CA GLU A 138 -0.01 -10.47 -6.60
C GLU A 138 0.26 -10.92 -8.04
N ASP A 139 -0.67 -11.68 -8.66
CA ASP A 139 -0.55 -12.12 -10.06
C ASP A 139 -0.46 -10.93 -11.04
N VAL A 140 -1.28 -9.90 -10.82
CA VAL A 140 -1.26 -8.67 -11.63
C VAL A 140 0.07 -7.94 -11.53
N ALA A 141 0.61 -7.80 -10.33
CA ALA A 141 1.89 -7.12 -10.07
C ALA A 141 3.08 -7.93 -10.64
N ASN A 142 3.12 -9.24 -10.36
CA ASN A 142 4.19 -10.13 -10.79
C ASN A 142 4.33 -10.20 -12.31
N ARG A 143 3.21 -10.28 -13.05
CA ARG A 143 3.21 -10.23 -14.52
C ARG A 143 3.80 -8.96 -15.08
N ARG A 144 3.84 -7.89 -14.30
CA ARG A 144 4.38 -6.58 -14.64
C ARG A 144 5.76 -6.32 -14.04
N GLN A 145 6.29 -7.28 -13.29
CA GLN A 145 7.55 -7.09 -12.55
C GLN A 145 7.49 -5.85 -11.64
N ILE A 146 6.34 -5.65 -10.99
CA ILE A 146 6.12 -4.60 -10.00
C ILE A 146 6.23 -5.22 -8.61
N PRO A 147 6.98 -4.61 -7.68
CA PRO A 147 7.07 -5.12 -6.33
C PRO A 147 5.68 -5.22 -5.67
N PHE A 148 5.43 -6.38 -5.05
CA PHE A 148 4.21 -6.67 -4.31
C PHE A 148 4.54 -7.16 -2.91
N VAL A 149 3.90 -6.60 -1.91
CA VAL A 149 4.01 -7.04 -0.52
C VAL A 149 2.77 -7.85 -0.15
N ASP A 150 2.93 -9.16 -0.01
CA ASP A 150 1.88 -10.00 0.55
C ASP A 150 1.74 -9.70 2.06
N CYS A 151 0.66 -9.03 2.41
CA CYS A 151 0.28 -8.77 3.80
C CYS A 151 -0.77 -9.77 4.32
N PHE A 152 -1.40 -10.57 3.45
CA PHE A 152 -2.45 -11.48 3.88
C PHE A 152 -1.87 -12.72 4.58
N LYS A 153 -1.09 -13.52 3.86
CA LYS A 153 -0.57 -14.80 4.39
C LYS A 153 0.24 -14.68 5.68
N PRO A 154 1.16 -13.71 5.81
CA PRO A 154 1.93 -13.58 7.05
C PRO A 154 1.09 -13.14 8.26
N LEU A 155 -0.03 -12.45 8.04
CA LEU A 155 -0.81 -11.83 9.10
C LEU A 155 -2.04 -12.64 9.52
N VAL A 156 -2.63 -13.45 8.63
CA VAL A 156 -3.91 -14.13 8.88
C VAL A 156 -3.88 -15.04 10.12
N GLU A 157 -2.76 -15.71 10.39
CA GLU A 157 -2.56 -16.55 11.56
C GLU A 157 -1.67 -15.89 12.65
N HIS A 158 -1.25 -14.63 12.44
CA HIS A 158 -0.38 -13.96 13.40
C HIS A 158 -1.17 -13.54 14.65
N GLU A 159 -0.75 -14.02 15.80
CA GLU A 159 -1.47 -13.83 17.08
C GLU A 159 -1.67 -12.34 17.41
N ASP A 160 -0.61 -11.56 17.37
CA ASP A 160 -0.70 -10.12 17.70
C ASP A 160 -1.60 -9.37 16.72
N TRP A 161 -1.57 -9.72 15.42
CA TRP A 161 -2.48 -9.16 14.43
C TRP A 161 -3.93 -9.45 14.78
N ARG A 162 -4.25 -10.71 15.04
CA ARG A 162 -5.60 -11.16 15.38
C ARG A 162 -6.11 -10.48 16.64
N ASN A 163 -5.28 -10.38 17.68
CA ASN A 163 -5.62 -9.73 18.92
C ASN A 163 -5.94 -8.23 18.74
N GLU A 164 -5.06 -7.47 18.07
CA GLU A 164 -5.31 -6.05 17.82
C GLU A 164 -6.54 -5.83 16.91
N MET A 165 -6.73 -6.68 15.89
CA MET A 165 -7.89 -6.57 15.00
C MET A 165 -9.20 -6.93 15.72
N ALA A 166 -9.20 -7.88 16.66
CA ALA A 166 -10.37 -8.22 17.44
C ALA A 166 -10.82 -7.07 18.36
N GLU A 167 -9.88 -6.32 18.91
CA GLU A 167 -10.15 -5.14 19.74
C GLU A 167 -10.49 -3.87 18.93
N SER A 168 -10.21 -3.88 17.63
CA SER A 168 -10.41 -2.72 16.76
C SER A 168 -11.89 -2.40 16.55
N SER A 169 -12.27 -1.15 16.76
CA SER A 169 -13.63 -0.65 16.48
C SER A 169 -13.82 -0.20 15.02
N ASN A 170 -12.75 0.13 14.32
CA ASN A 170 -12.79 0.72 12.97
C ASN A 170 -12.11 -0.14 11.90
N GLY A 171 -11.71 -1.38 12.25
CA GLY A 171 -11.14 -2.34 11.29
C GLY A 171 -9.68 -2.06 10.90
N VAL A 172 -8.95 -1.26 11.69
CA VAL A 172 -7.51 -1.05 11.52
C VAL A 172 -6.76 -1.56 12.75
N PRO A 173 -5.50 -2.02 12.61
CA PRO A 173 -4.72 -2.51 13.73
C PRO A 173 -4.23 -1.39 14.64
N GLY A 174 -3.63 -1.78 15.74
CA GLY A 174 -2.88 -0.90 16.62
C GLY A 174 -1.40 -0.79 16.22
N GLN A 175 -0.58 -0.49 17.23
CA GLN A 175 0.85 -0.24 17.05
C GLN A 175 1.60 -1.47 16.50
N VAL A 176 1.28 -2.67 17.00
CA VAL A 176 2.00 -3.90 16.64
C VAL A 176 1.65 -4.32 15.22
N GLY A 177 0.39 -4.34 14.85
CA GLY A 177 -0.05 -4.70 13.51
C GLY A 177 0.50 -3.77 12.44
N TYR A 178 0.53 -2.46 12.68
CA TYR A 178 1.23 -1.53 11.79
C TYR A 178 2.75 -1.78 11.75
N GLY A 179 3.34 -2.20 12.85
CA GLY A 179 4.75 -2.63 12.89
C GLY A 179 5.01 -3.84 12.01
N LEU A 180 4.11 -4.82 12.02
CA LEU A 180 4.19 -6.01 11.18
C LEU A 180 4.09 -5.66 9.69
N ILE A 181 3.13 -4.82 9.29
CA ILE A 181 3.03 -4.34 7.90
C ILE A 181 4.31 -3.61 7.48
N ALA A 182 4.82 -2.72 8.33
CA ALA A 182 6.05 -1.98 8.04
C ALA A 182 7.25 -2.91 7.85
N TRP A 183 7.36 -3.95 8.68
CA TRP A 183 8.40 -4.95 8.55
C TRP A 183 8.29 -5.71 7.21
N LEU A 184 7.08 -6.12 6.82
CA LEU A 184 6.85 -6.76 5.53
C LEU A 184 7.25 -5.85 4.36
N VAL A 185 6.86 -4.59 4.38
CA VAL A 185 7.18 -3.62 3.32
C VAL A 185 8.70 -3.44 3.20
N LEU A 186 9.41 -3.23 4.32
CA LEU A 186 10.87 -3.05 4.33
C LEU A 186 11.63 -4.27 3.82
N ASN A 187 11.11 -5.49 4.08
CA ASN A 187 11.77 -6.74 3.69
C ASN A 187 11.29 -7.30 2.34
N ARG A 188 10.47 -6.56 1.59
CA ARG A 188 9.90 -7.02 0.32
C ARG A 188 10.11 -6.02 -0.82
N GLY A 189 11.34 -5.53 -0.95
CA GLY A 189 11.78 -4.75 -2.10
C GLY A 189 11.60 -3.22 -1.98
N TRP A 190 11.25 -2.68 -0.81
CA TRP A 190 11.10 -1.23 -0.62
C TRP A 190 12.39 -0.46 -0.90
N ASN A 191 13.51 -0.92 -0.33
CA ASN A 191 14.80 -0.24 -0.50
C ASN A 191 15.28 -0.33 -1.95
N GLU A 192 15.19 -1.51 -2.58
CA GLU A 192 15.55 -1.68 -3.98
C GLU A 192 14.69 -0.82 -4.90
N TRP A 193 13.36 -0.78 -4.64
CA TRP A 193 12.45 0.06 -5.40
C TRP A 193 12.78 1.56 -5.28
N LEU A 194 13.26 2.02 -4.12
CA LEU A 194 13.73 3.40 -3.94
C LEU A 194 15.15 3.64 -4.44
N GLY A 195 15.91 2.59 -4.76
CA GLY A 195 17.33 2.70 -5.07
C GLY A 195 18.20 3.05 -3.86
N LEU A 196 17.74 2.66 -2.66
CA LEU A 196 18.51 2.81 -1.43
C LEU A 196 19.51 1.67 -1.29
N ALA A 197 20.70 1.96 -0.77
CA ALA A 197 21.65 0.91 -0.42
C ALA A 197 21.05 -0.03 0.64
N GLU A 198 21.35 -1.32 0.56
CA GLU A 198 21.03 -2.26 1.64
C GLU A 198 21.77 -1.82 2.91
N SER A 199 21.02 -1.61 3.97
CA SER A 199 21.55 -1.23 5.29
C SER A 199 21.91 -2.44 6.14
#